data_2208e9bf44391acee489bd8e0328b923
#
_entry.id   2208e9bf44391acee489bd8e0328b923
#
_cell.length_a   1.000
_cell.length_b   1.000
_cell.length_c   1.000
_cell.angle_alpha   90.00
_cell.angle_beta   90.00
_cell.angle_gamma   90.00
#
_symmetry.space_group_name_H-M   'P 1'
#
loop_
_entity.id
_entity.type
_entity.pdbx_description
1 polymer ?
#
loop_
_entity_poly.entity_id
_entity_poly.type
_entity_poly.pdbx_seq_one_letter_code
_entity_poly.pdbx_strand_id
1 'polypeptide(L)'
;MISWITGDLVDLWQTNQKFFALINCQGLGYEIQILESFFLKLKTNQISNKKITLWLKHIKKEDSDLLFGFTSKDQKNFFIEILSIRGVGSQIGIGILNKFSISEVINALKTQNKKLICSVPGIGQKMSDRLILELKNKFKSEIQFEEEKVNDEFEIKDPEINKMIEDLQLTLQSLNYKNKEIKTILPIIINEVHLLAKKENNLSFENLLKLAMNYLDKESSNIAS
;
A
#
# COMPACT_ATOMS: atom_id res chain seq x y z
N MET A 1 2.23 -28.83 -2.32
CA MET A 1 1.77 -27.41 -2.31
C MET A 1 2.58 -26.63 -3.34
N ILE A 2 1.93 -25.94 -4.27
CA ILE A 2 2.60 -25.14 -5.32
C ILE A 2 2.67 -23.70 -4.84
N SER A 3 3.89 -23.13 -4.79
CA SER A 3 4.11 -21.78 -4.19
C SER A 3 4.60 -20.74 -5.19
N TRP A 4 5.02 -21.17 -6.37
CA TRP A 4 5.60 -20.33 -7.40
C TRP A 4 5.58 -21.07 -8.75
N ILE A 5 5.38 -20.34 -9.84
CA ILE A 5 5.40 -20.87 -11.19
C ILE A 5 6.04 -19.89 -12.16
N THR A 6 6.76 -20.42 -13.13
CA THR A 6 7.21 -19.70 -14.32
C THR A 6 6.85 -20.52 -15.55
N GLY A 7 6.21 -19.90 -16.53
CA GLY A 7 5.80 -20.55 -17.76
C GLY A 7 5.30 -19.60 -18.81
N ASP A 8 4.85 -20.15 -19.92
CA ASP A 8 4.33 -19.38 -21.05
C ASP A 8 2.81 -19.20 -20.88
N LEU A 9 2.33 -17.97 -21.12
CA LEU A 9 0.90 -17.68 -21.12
C LEU A 9 0.25 -18.37 -22.33
N VAL A 10 -0.74 -19.23 -22.07
CA VAL A 10 -1.52 -19.93 -23.11
C VAL A 10 -2.83 -19.24 -23.37
N ASP A 11 -3.56 -18.88 -22.30
CA ASP A 11 -4.89 -18.29 -22.42
C ASP A 11 -5.23 -17.38 -21.25
N LEU A 12 -6.19 -16.49 -21.48
CA LEU A 12 -6.74 -15.54 -20.51
C LEU A 12 -8.26 -15.49 -20.66
N TRP A 13 -8.98 -15.72 -19.58
CA TRP A 13 -10.45 -15.57 -19.59
C TRP A 13 -10.99 -14.99 -18.30
N GLN A 14 -12.22 -14.53 -18.37
CA GLN A 14 -12.99 -13.99 -17.26
C GLN A 14 -14.31 -14.76 -17.14
N THR A 15 -14.64 -15.17 -15.91
CA THR A 15 -15.92 -15.80 -15.60
C THR A 15 -16.45 -15.26 -14.28
N ASN A 16 -17.66 -14.70 -14.26
CA ASN A 16 -18.31 -14.21 -13.02
C ASN A 16 -17.41 -13.31 -12.16
N GLN A 17 -16.80 -12.29 -12.75
CA GLN A 17 -15.88 -11.36 -12.09
C GLN A 17 -14.59 -12.00 -11.52
N LYS A 18 -14.26 -13.20 -11.95
CA LYS A 18 -12.99 -13.88 -11.66
C LYS A 18 -12.14 -13.87 -12.93
N PHE A 19 -10.87 -13.61 -12.76
CA PHE A 19 -9.90 -13.50 -13.84
C PHE A 19 -8.94 -14.67 -13.77
N PHE A 20 -8.72 -15.33 -14.89
CA PHE A 20 -7.89 -16.53 -14.95
C PHE A 20 -6.81 -16.41 -16.02
N ALA A 21 -5.68 -17.07 -15.75
CA ALA A 21 -4.60 -17.29 -16.68
C ALA A 21 -4.29 -18.78 -16.75
N LEU A 22 -4.15 -19.32 -17.95
CA LEU A 22 -3.59 -20.66 -18.19
C LEU A 22 -2.11 -20.52 -18.50
N ILE A 23 -1.27 -21.11 -17.67
CA ILE A 23 0.19 -21.06 -17.82
C ILE A 23 0.70 -22.44 -18.13
N ASN A 24 1.42 -22.57 -19.26
CA ASN A 24 2.14 -23.78 -19.63
C ASN A 24 3.51 -23.81 -18.95
N CYS A 25 3.71 -24.79 -18.08
CA CYS A 25 4.99 -25.06 -17.46
C CYS A 25 5.49 -26.45 -17.93
N GLN A 26 6.36 -26.46 -18.93
CA GLN A 26 6.95 -27.68 -19.49
C GLN A 26 5.91 -28.74 -19.94
N GLY A 27 4.85 -28.32 -20.60
CA GLY A 27 3.80 -29.22 -21.10
C GLY A 27 2.66 -29.46 -20.10
N LEU A 28 2.72 -28.93 -18.88
CA LEU A 28 1.64 -28.95 -17.92
C LEU A 28 0.93 -27.60 -17.88
N GLY A 29 -0.39 -27.60 -18.07
CA GLY A 29 -1.23 -26.40 -17.98
C GLY A 29 -1.73 -26.17 -16.56
N TYR A 30 -1.47 -24.98 -16.02
CA TYR A 30 -1.96 -24.55 -14.71
C TYR A 30 -2.99 -23.44 -14.87
N GLU A 31 -4.22 -23.72 -14.44
CA GLU A 31 -5.27 -22.69 -14.33
C GLU A 31 -5.08 -21.91 -13.03
N ILE A 32 -4.89 -20.61 -13.14
CA ILE A 32 -4.56 -19.74 -12.01
C ILE A 32 -5.52 -18.56 -11.98
N GLN A 33 -6.23 -18.38 -10.86
CA GLN A 33 -6.98 -17.15 -10.63
C GLN A 33 -6.01 -16.02 -10.30
N ILE A 34 -6.09 -14.92 -11.05
CA ILE A 34 -5.21 -13.76 -10.94
C ILE A 34 -6.00 -12.50 -10.58
N LEU A 35 -5.31 -11.43 -10.19
CA LEU A 35 -5.93 -10.14 -9.94
C LEU A 35 -6.37 -9.47 -11.26
N GLU A 36 -7.47 -8.70 -11.21
CA GLU A 36 -7.99 -7.94 -12.34
C GLU A 36 -6.95 -7.01 -12.95
N SER A 37 -6.21 -6.28 -12.10
CA SER A 37 -5.16 -5.36 -12.54
C SER A 37 -4.06 -6.05 -13.35
N PHE A 38 -3.72 -7.29 -12.99
CA PHE A 38 -2.74 -8.09 -13.74
C PHE A 38 -3.33 -8.65 -15.03
N PHE A 39 -4.58 -9.14 -14.99
CA PHE A 39 -5.31 -9.59 -16.17
C PHE A 39 -5.38 -8.49 -17.25
N LEU A 40 -5.74 -7.26 -16.85
CA LEU A 40 -5.80 -6.13 -17.77
C LEU A 40 -4.43 -5.79 -18.37
N LYS A 41 -3.36 -5.84 -17.57
CA LYS A 41 -1.98 -5.66 -18.06
C LYS A 41 -1.58 -6.71 -19.08
N LEU A 42 -1.96 -7.97 -18.87
CA LEU A 42 -1.68 -9.04 -19.81
C LEU A 42 -2.46 -8.87 -21.12
N LYS A 43 -3.72 -8.46 -21.01
CA LYS A 43 -4.61 -8.26 -22.17
C LYS A 43 -4.18 -7.08 -23.04
N THR A 44 -3.76 -5.96 -22.44
CA THR A 44 -3.39 -4.74 -23.17
C THR A 44 -2.02 -4.83 -23.84
N ASN A 45 -1.12 -5.61 -23.31
CA ASN A 45 0.26 -5.70 -23.82
C ASN A 45 0.43 -6.68 -24.98
N GLN A 46 -0.64 -7.29 -25.51
CA GLN A 46 -0.58 -8.28 -26.60
C GLN A 46 0.57 -9.30 -26.42
N ILE A 47 0.69 -9.82 -25.20
CA ILE A 47 1.82 -10.65 -24.81
C ILE A 47 1.60 -12.07 -25.30
N SER A 48 1.75 -12.30 -26.58
CA SER A 48 2.02 -13.60 -27.15
C SER A 48 3.48 -13.96 -26.83
N ASN A 49 3.70 -15.08 -26.19
CA ASN A 49 5.03 -15.65 -25.89
C ASN A 49 5.87 -14.98 -24.81
N LYS A 50 5.30 -14.38 -23.77
CA LYS A 50 6.10 -13.97 -22.62
C LYS A 50 6.02 -14.97 -21.48
N LYS A 51 7.18 -15.36 -20.98
CA LYS A 51 7.27 -16.08 -19.71
C LYS A 51 6.72 -15.23 -18.58
N ILE A 52 5.74 -15.78 -17.89
CA ILE A 52 5.09 -15.17 -16.74
C ILE A 52 5.57 -15.88 -15.49
N THR A 53 5.94 -15.09 -14.50
CA THR A 53 6.30 -15.59 -13.17
C THR A 53 5.26 -15.12 -12.16
N LEU A 54 4.70 -16.06 -11.40
CA LEU A 54 3.70 -15.79 -10.36
C LEU A 54 4.07 -16.46 -9.05
N TRP A 55 3.82 -15.72 -7.97
CA TRP A 55 3.78 -16.28 -6.63
C TRP A 55 2.41 -16.91 -6.40
N LEU A 56 2.37 -18.17 -5.96
CA LEU A 56 1.12 -18.91 -5.87
C LEU A 56 0.72 -19.20 -4.43
N LYS A 57 -0.59 -19.06 -4.16
CA LYS A 57 -1.25 -19.69 -3.02
C LYS A 57 -2.12 -20.85 -3.54
N HIS A 58 -1.74 -22.06 -3.19
CA HIS A 58 -2.52 -23.25 -3.44
C HIS A 58 -3.49 -23.50 -2.27
N ILE A 59 -4.77 -23.60 -2.57
CA ILE A 59 -5.84 -23.92 -1.62
C ILE A 59 -6.45 -25.24 -2.08
N LYS A 60 -6.25 -26.27 -1.27
CA LYS A 60 -6.82 -27.58 -1.50
C LYS A 60 -8.20 -27.65 -0.83
N LYS A 61 -9.21 -28.07 -1.59
CA LYS A 61 -10.55 -28.40 -1.14
C LYS A 61 -10.82 -29.88 -1.38
N GLU A 62 -11.93 -30.41 -0.85
CA GLU A 62 -12.29 -31.81 -1.03
C GLU A 62 -12.45 -32.17 -2.51
N ASP A 63 -13.11 -31.31 -3.29
CA ASP A 63 -13.46 -31.57 -4.70
C ASP A 63 -12.63 -30.77 -5.71
N SER A 64 -11.69 -29.92 -5.28
CA SER A 64 -10.97 -29.04 -6.19
C SER A 64 -9.70 -28.48 -5.59
N ASP A 65 -8.71 -28.25 -6.45
CA ASP A 65 -7.49 -27.51 -6.15
C ASP A 65 -7.57 -26.14 -6.78
N LEU A 66 -7.41 -25.07 -5.98
CA LEU A 66 -7.45 -23.70 -6.44
C LEU A 66 -6.06 -23.06 -6.35
N LEU A 67 -5.61 -22.48 -7.45
CA LEU A 67 -4.38 -21.70 -7.50
C LEU A 67 -4.70 -20.22 -7.63
N PHE A 68 -4.16 -19.42 -6.72
CA PHE A 68 -4.22 -17.95 -6.75
C PHE A 68 -2.84 -17.40 -7.05
N GLY A 69 -2.74 -16.56 -8.08
CA GLY A 69 -1.48 -16.02 -8.58
C GLY A 69 -1.32 -14.52 -8.30
N PHE A 70 -0.13 -14.15 -7.85
CA PHE A 70 0.24 -12.79 -7.49
C PHE A 70 1.55 -12.40 -8.16
N THR A 71 1.69 -11.13 -8.54
CA THR A 71 2.89 -10.61 -9.18
C THR A 71 4.04 -10.38 -8.22
N SER A 72 3.75 -10.25 -6.92
CA SER A 72 4.77 -10.11 -5.87
C SER A 72 4.55 -11.07 -4.70
N LYS A 73 5.62 -11.34 -3.97
CA LYS A 73 5.59 -12.15 -2.74
C LYS A 73 4.75 -11.46 -1.67
N ASP A 74 4.78 -10.15 -1.61
CA ASP A 74 4.04 -9.36 -0.61
C ASP A 74 2.54 -9.45 -0.82
N GLN A 75 2.06 -9.38 -2.07
CA GLN A 75 0.65 -9.63 -2.38
C GLN A 75 0.19 -11.02 -1.96
N LYS A 76 1.01 -12.04 -2.23
CA LYS A 76 0.73 -13.41 -1.80
C LYS A 76 0.66 -13.51 -0.27
N ASN A 77 1.64 -12.95 0.44
CA ASN A 77 1.71 -12.99 1.89
C ASN A 77 0.52 -12.26 2.51
N PHE A 78 0.22 -11.06 2.01
CA PHE A 78 -0.94 -10.29 2.44
C PHE A 78 -2.26 -11.06 2.23
N PHE A 79 -2.42 -11.72 1.09
CA PHE A 79 -3.56 -12.59 0.83
C PHE A 79 -3.66 -13.74 1.85
N ILE A 80 -2.54 -14.37 2.20
CA ILE A 80 -2.49 -15.44 3.21
C ILE A 80 -2.92 -14.90 4.57
N GLU A 81 -2.46 -13.71 4.96
CA GLU A 81 -2.85 -13.09 6.23
C GLU A 81 -4.36 -12.77 6.28
N ILE A 82 -4.92 -12.27 5.19
CA ILE A 82 -6.38 -12.06 5.08
C ILE A 82 -7.14 -13.39 5.25
N LEU A 83 -6.68 -14.46 4.60
CA LEU A 83 -7.33 -15.77 4.68
C LEU A 83 -7.27 -16.41 6.07
N SER A 84 -6.30 -16.05 6.89
CA SER A 84 -6.19 -16.58 8.26
C SER A 84 -7.28 -16.02 9.19
N ILE A 85 -8.01 -14.99 8.76
CA ILE A 85 -9.09 -14.39 9.53
C ILE A 85 -10.35 -15.26 9.41
N ARG A 86 -10.90 -15.63 10.53
CA ARG A 86 -12.10 -16.49 10.57
C ARG A 86 -13.28 -15.88 9.83
N GLY A 87 -13.81 -16.63 8.87
CA GLY A 87 -14.95 -16.22 8.04
C GLY A 87 -14.56 -15.45 6.76
N VAL A 88 -13.26 -15.24 6.52
CA VAL A 88 -12.78 -14.62 5.27
C VAL A 88 -12.38 -15.70 4.29
N GLY A 89 -13.14 -15.82 3.20
CA GLY A 89 -12.85 -16.74 2.10
C GLY A 89 -11.92 -16.12 1.05
N SER A 90 -11.39 -16.96 0.15
CA SER A 90 -10.48 -16.55 -0.92
C SER A 90 -11.06 -15.46 -1.84
N GLN A 91 -12.37 -15.48 -2.09
CA GLN A 91 -13.01 -14.47 -2.95
C GLN A 91 -13.05 -13.08 -2.28
N ILE A 92 -13.21 -13.02 -0.96
CA ILE A 92 -13.10 -11.77 -0.20
C ILE A 92 -11.66 -11.25 -0.25
N GLY A 93 -10.67 -12.12 -0.05
CA GLY A 93 -9.25 -11.75 -0.15
C GLY A 93 -8.86 -11.20 -1.53
N ILE A 94 -9.30 -11.86 -2.61
CA ILE A 94 -9.11 -11.37 -3.98
C ILE A 94 -9.86 -10.05 -4.19
N GLY A 95 -11.10 -9.94 -3.70
CA GLY A 95 -11.89 -8.70 -3.80
C GLY A 95 -11.22 -7.50 -3.15
N ILE A 96 -10.57 -7.68 -2.00
CA ILE A 96 -9.78 -6.64 -1.34
C ILE A 96 -8.60 -6.22 -2.22
N LEU A 97 -7.80 -7.18 -2.71
CA LEU A 97 -6.61 -6.91 -3.53
C LEU A 97 -6.92 -6.40 -4.94
N ASN A 98 -8.11 -6.67 -5.48
CA ASN A 98 -8.57 -6.07 -6.73
C ASN A 98 -8.94 -4.60 -6.56
N LYS A 99 -9.48 -4.25 -5.39
CA LYS A 99 -10.01 -2.90 -5.14
C LYS A 99 -8.97 -1.96 -4.55
N PHE A 100 -8.07 -2.48 -3.75
CA PHE A 100 -7.09 -1.69 -3.01
C PHE A 100 -5.68 -2.26 -3.12
N SER A 101 -4.70 -1.37 -3.14
CA SER A 101 -3.31 -1.73 -2.89
C SER A 101 -3.11 -2.12 -1.41
N ILE A 102 -2.04 -2.81 -1.11
CA ILE A 102 -1.68 -3.19 0.27
C ILE A 102 -1.54 -1.93 1.15
N SER A 103 -0.90 -0.89 0.63
CA SER A 103 -0.71 0.39 1.35
C SER A 103 -2.04 1.07 1.69
N GLU A 104 -3.01 1.07 0.77
CA GLU A 104 -4.35 1.62 1.02
C GLU A 104 -5.09 0.83 2.10
N VAL A 105 -4.97 -0.51 2.09
CA VAL A 105 -5.57 -1.33 3.16
C VAL A 105 -4.90 -1.04 4.50
N ILE A 106 -3.56 -1.01 4.57
CA ILE A 106 -2.83 -0.68 5.80
C ILE A 106 -3.23 0.71 6.32
N ASN A 107 -3.35 1.70 5.45
CA ASN A 107 -3.81 3.03 5.84
C ASN A 107 -5.26 3.02 6.36
N ALA A 108 -6.14 2.25 5.72
CA ALA A 108 -7.51 2.07 6.21
C ALA A 108 -7.57 1.39 7.60
N LEU A 109 -6.64 0.46 7.87
CA LEU A 109 -6.50 -0.17 9.19
C LEU A 109 -6.01 0.84 10.25
N LYS A 110 -5.04 1.69 9.91
CA LYS A 110 -4.52 2.78 10.78
C LYS A 110 -5.63 3.75 11.15
N THR A 111 -6.34 4.25 10.15
CA THR A 111 -7.40 5.25 10.29
C THR A 111 -8.75 4.66 10.70
N GLN A 112 -8.85 3.35 10.88
CA GLN A 112 -10.10 2.61 11.17
C GLN A 112 -11.23 2.93 10.18
N ASN A 113 -10.89 3.10 8.90
CA ASN A 113 -11.84 3.45 7.86
C ASN A 113 -12.71 2.25 7.46
N LYS A 114 -13.74 1.98 8.27
CA LYS A 114 -14.71 0.90 8.04
C LYS A 114 -15.45 1.03 6.72
N LYS A 115 -15.78 2.27 6.30
CA LYS A 115 -16.51 2.52 5.04
C LYS A 115 -15.72 2.02 3.85
N LEU A 116 -14.40 2.22 3.83
CA LEU A 116 -13.53 1.72 2.77
C LEU A 116 -13.55 0.19 2.72
N ILE A 117 -13.37 -0.48 3.85
CA ILE A 117 -13.36 -1.95 3.91
C ILE A 117 -14.73 -2.54 3.55
N CYS A 118 -15.84 -1.96 4.03
CA CYS A 118 -17.20 -2.39 3.68
C CYS A 118 -17.55 -2.18 2.20
N SER A 119 -16.78 -1.38 1.46
CA SER A 119 -17.03 -1.19 0.03
C SER A 119 -16.65 -2.40 -0.83
N VAL A 120 -15.95 -3.39 -0.26
CA VAL A 120 -15.65 -4.67 -0.92
C VAL A 120 -16.89 -5.58 -0.88
N PRO A 121 -17.34 -6.12 -2.02
CA PRO A 121 -18.48 -7.05 -2.04
C PRO A 121 -18.28 -8.24 -1.09
N GLY A 122 -19.30 -8.56 -0.32
CA GLY A 122 -19.27 -9.64 0.67
C GLY A 122 -18.70 -9.25 2.04
N ILE A 123 -18.29 -7.98 2.23
CA ILE A 123 -17.85 -7.50 3.54
C ILE A 123 -18.92 -6.59 4.15
N GLY A 124 -19.61 -7.10 5.16
CA GLY A 124 -20.53 -6.32 6.00
C GLY A 124 -19.82 -5.67 7.19
N GLN A 125 -20.56 -4.86 7.96
CA GLN A 125 -20.01 -4.13 9.13
C GLN A 125 -19.28 -5.02 10.13
N LYS A 126 -19.89 -6.14 10.54
CA LYS A 126 -19.28 -7.09 11.51
C LYS A 126 -17.98 -7.71 10.99
N MET A 127 -17.93 -8.00 9.68
CA MET A 127 -16.72 -8.54 9.04
C MET A 127 -15.64 -7.47 8.93
N SER A 128 -16.02 -6.24 8.59
CA SER A 128 -15.11 -5.08 8.54
C SER A 128 -14.46 -4.82 9.90
N ASP A 129 -15.25 -4.83 11.00
CA ASP A 129 -14.72 -4.64 12.34
C ASP A 129 -13.69 -5.73 12.70
N ARG A 130 -14.00 -6.99 12.37
CA ARG A 130 -13.08 -8.11 12.59
C ARG A 130 -11.81 -7.98 11.75
N LEU A 131 -11.94 -7.68 10.46
CA LEU A 131 -10.80 -7.48 9.56
C LEU A 131 -9.87 -6.39 10.08
N ILE A 132 -10.41 -5.24 10.48
CA ILE A 132 -9.63 -4.13 11.02
C ILE A 132 -8.90 -4.58 12.29
N LEU A 133 -9.59 -5.21 13.23
CA LEU A 133 -9.00 -5.63 14.50
C LEU A 133 -7.87 -6.66 14.30
N GLU A 134 -8.16 -7.74 13.55
CA GLU A 134 -7.24 -8.86 13.40
C GLU A 134 -6.03 -8.47 12.51
N LEU A 135 -6.24 -7.76 11.39
CA LEU A 135 -5.15 -7.30 10.53
C LEU A 135 -4.29 -6.23 11.24
N LYS A 136 -4.91 -5.30 11.97
CA LYS A 136 -4.15 -4.32 12.76
C LYS A 136 -3.20 -4.99 13.76
N ASN A 137 -3.64 -6.06 14.41
CA ASN A 137 -2.80 -6.83 15.32
C ASN A 137 -1.66 -7.57 14.60
N LYS A 138 -1.92 -8.11 13.40
CA LYS A 138 -0.93 -8.85 12.60
C LYS A 138 0.13 -7.93 11.97
N PHE A 139 -0.30 -6.80 11.45
CA PHE A 139 0.57 -5.80 10.80
C PHE A 139 1.05 -4.72 11.78
N LYS A 140 0.94 -4.96 13.08
CA LYS A 140 1.34 -3.98 14.10
C LYS A 140 2.81 -3.58 13.98
N SER A 141 3.70 -4.53 13.69
CA SER A 141 5.11 -4.26 13.43
C SER A 141 5.30 -3.47 12.13
N GLU A 142 4.65 -3.85 11.04
CA GLU A 142 4.74 -3.13 9.76
C GLU A 142 4.11 -1.73 9.86
N ILE A 143 3.01 -1.60 10.62
CA ILE A 143 2.40 -0.30 10.92
C ILE A 143 3.36 0.57 11.73
N GLN A 144 4.07 0.01 12.70
CA GLN A 144 5.10 0.70 13.48
C GLN A 144 6.33 1.01 12.62
N PHE A 145 6.81 0.06 11.82
CA PHE A 145 7.93 0.28 10.90
C PHE A 145 7.63 1.32 9.81
N GLU A 146 6.39 1.46 9.35
CA GLU A 146 6.01 2.56 8.45
C GLU A 146 5.88 3.89 9.19
N GLU A 147 5.46 3.89 10.46
CA GLU A 147 5.50 5.09 11.31
C GLU A 147 6.95 5.49 11.64
N GLU A 148 7.83 4.51 11.85
CA GLU A 148 9.26 4.70 12.01
C GLU A 148 9.94 5.06 10.67
N LYS A 149 9.57 4.43 9.55
CA LYS A 149 10.09 4.79 8.21
C LYS A 149 9.64 6.16 7.73
N VAL A 150 8.45 6.61 8.08
CA VAL A 150 8.06 8.02 7.87
C VAL A 150 8.97 8.94 8.69
N ASN A 151 9.48 8.46 9.84
CA ASN A 151 10.51 9.16 10.59
C ASN A 151 11.92 8.91 9.99
N ASP A 152 12.22 7.67 9.51
CA ASP A 152 13.53 7.28 8.95
C ASP A 152 13.76 7.71 7.49
N GLU A 153 12.73 7.78 6.64
CA GLU A 153 12.83 8.40 5.30
C GLU A 153 13.10 9.92 5.40
N PHE A 154 12.91 10.48 6.59
CA PHE A 154 13.24 11.84 6.93
C PHE A 154 14.44 11.96 7.89
N GLU A 155 15.16 10.87 8.22
CA GLU A 155 16.47 10.97 8.83
C GLU A 155 17.44 11.65 7.86
N ILE A 156 17.45 12.95 7.94
CA ILE A 156 18.54 13.75 7.41
C ILE A 156 19.75 13.33 8.25
N LYS A 157 20.72 12.68 7.60
CA LYS A 157 21.94 12.16 8.26
C LYS A 157 22.81 13.26 8.88
N ASP A 158 22.38 14.49 8.78
CA ASP A 158 23.04 15.67 9.34
C ASP A 158 22.36 16.04 10.67
N PRO A 159 23.06 15.89 11.80
CA PRO A 159 22.53 16.19 13.14
C PRO A 159 22.08 17.66 13.29
N GLU A 160 22.72 18.60 12.58
CA GLU A 160 22.39 20.02 12.63
C GLU A 160 21.03 20.29 11.96
N ILE A 161 20.78 19.62 10.82
CA ILE A 161 19.50 19.76 10.10
C ILE A 161 18.36 19.12 10.87
N ASN A 162 18.56 17.96 11.50
CA ASN A 162 17.54 17.33 12.35
C ASN A 162 17.14 18.24 13.52
N LYS A 163 18.11 18.82 14.19
CA LYS A 163 17.86 19.78 15.27
C LYS A 163 17.08 21.00 14.77
N MET A 164 17.43 21.50 13.59
CA MET A 164 16.74 22.64 12.98
C MET A 164 15.27 22.33 12.65
N ILE A 165 14.96 21.10 12.26
CA ILE A 165 13.57 20.64 12.01
C ILE A 165 12.79 20.50 13.32
N GLU A 166 13.39 19.95 14.36
CA GLU A 166 12.79 19.87 15.70
C GLU A 166 12.46 21.27 16.23
N ASP A 167 13.42 22.19 16.13
CA ASP A 167 13.23 23.59 16.54
C ASP A 167 12.14 24.27 15.72
N LEU A 168 12.01 23.97 14.41
CA LEU A 168 10.96 24.46 13.55
C LEU A 168 9.57 23.95 14.00
N GLN A 169 9.46 22.67 14.34
CA GLN A 169 8.21 22.10 14.85
C GLN A 169 7.76 22.76 16.15
N LEU A 170 8.67 22.93 17.09
CA LEU A 170 8.41 23.58 18.37
C LEU A 170 8.00 25.05 18.17
N THR A 171 8.66 25.74 17.25
CA THR A 171 8.33 27.14 16.93
C THR A 171 6.94 27.26 16.31
N LEU A 172 6.57 26.42 15.35
CA LEU A 172 5.24 26.41 14.74
C LEU A 172 4.15 26.06 15.77
N GLN A 173 4.41 25.14 16.70
CA GLN A 173 3.50 24.85 17.81
C GLN A 173 3.32 26.05 18.72
N SER A 174 4.39 26.78 19.04
CA SER A 174 4.33 28.01 19.86
C SER A 174 3.57 29.15 19.18
N LEU A 175 3.52 29.14 17.84
CA LEU A 175 2.72 30.05 17.02
C LEU A 175 1.25 29.62 16.85
N ASN A 176 0.80 28.63 17.64
CA ASN A 176 -0.56 28.07 17.65
C ASN A 176 -1.01 27.32 16.37
N TYR A 177 -0.10 26.90 15.52
CA TYR A 177 -0.46 25.98 14.44
C TYR A 177 -0.78 24.58 14.99
N LYS A 178 -1.82 23.94 14.43
CA LYS A 178 -2.25 22.61 14.89
C LYS A 178 -1.26 21.54 14.46
N ASN A 179 -1.03 20.55 15.30
CA ASN A 179 -0.15 19.42 14.99
C ASN A 179 -0.46 18.72 13.67
N LYS A 180 -1.74 18.75 13.23
CA LYS A 180 -2.16 18.17 11.94
C LYS A 180 -1.64 19.01 10.77
N GLU A 181 -1.70 20.32 10.86
CA GLU A 181 -1.19 21.25 9.84
C GLU A 181 0.33 21.15 9.72
N ILE A 182 1.02 21.11 10.85
CA ILE A 182 2.48 20.95 10.90
C ILE A 182 2.91 19.64 10.24
N LYS A 183 2.23 18.51 10.55
CA LYS A 183 2.52 17.20 9.94
C LYS A 183 2.29 17.16 8.42
N THR A 184 1.38 17.96 7.89
CA THR A 184 1.12 18.01 6.44
C THR A 184 2.26 18.72 5.69
N ILE A 185 2.85 19.76 6.27
CA ILE A 185 3.90 20.55 5.58
C ILE A 185 5.32 20.02 5.79
N LEU A 186 5.56 19.25 6.86
CA LEU A 186 6.89 18.70 7.18
C LEU A 186 7.54 17.96 6.01
N PRO A 187 6.86 17.04 5.29
CA PRO A 187 7.42 16.34 4.15
C PRO A 187 7.87 17.30 3.03
N ILE A 188 7.12 18.37 2.81
CA ILE A 188 7.43 19.37 1.78
C ILE A 188 8.70 20.14 2.15
N ILE A 189 8.79 20.56 3.43
CA ILE A 189 9.94 21.30 3.94
C ILE A 189 11.22 20.45 3.90
N ILE A 190 11.13 19.18 4.27
CA ILE A 190 12.28 18.27 4.25
C ILE A 190 12.77 18.02 2.82
N ASN A 191 11.86 17.88 1.85
CA ASN A 191 12.22 17.79 0.44
C ASN A 191 12.95 19.05 -0.06
N GLU A 192 12.48 20.23 0.33
CA GLU A 192 13.14 21.50 -0.01
C GLU A 192 14.52 21.61 0.66
N VAL A 193 14.65 21.17 1.91
CA VAL A 193 15.94 21.09 2.62
C VAL A 193 16.93 20.20 1.86
N HIS A 194 16.48 19.02 1.38
CA HIS A 194 17.32 18.13 0.57
C HIS A 194 17.75 18.76 -0.78
N LEU A 195 16.87 19.54 -1.39
CA LEU A 195 17.19 20.24 -2.63
C LEU A 195 18.17 21.42 -2.42
N LEU A 196 18.02 22.14 -1.31
CA LEU A 196 18.87 23.26 -0.93
C LEU A 196 20.25 22.80 -0.43
N ALA A 197 20.32 21.73 0.34
CA ALA A 197 21.57 21.12 0.79
C ALA A 197 22.45 20.62 -0.36
N LYS A 198 21.85 20.19 -1.48
CA LYS A 198 22.58 19.83 -2.71
C LYS A 198 23.15 21.03 -3.49
N LYS A 199 22.68 22.25 -3.20
CA LYS A 199 23.06 23.48 -3.96
C LYS A 199 24.02 24.41 -3.20
N GLU A 200 24.60 23.97 -2.06
CA GLU A 200 25.49 24.80 -1.22
C GLU A 200 24.90 26.17 -0.79
N ASN A 201 23.61 26.36 -0.86
CA ASN A 201 22.96 27.61 -0.49
C ASN A 201 22.53 27.60 0.99
N ASN A 202 22.88 28.66 1.70
CA ASN A 202 22.63 28.98 3.11
C ASN A 202 21.29 28.43 3.63
N LEU A 203 21.35 27.24 4.23
CA LEU A 203 20.22 26.66 4.98
C LEU A 203 20.18 27.38 6.32
N SER A 204 19.32 28.39 6.46
CA SER A 204 19.11 29.07 7.74
C SER A 204 17.73 28.73 8.30
N PHE A 205 17.64 28.66 9.62
CA PHE A 205 16.37 28.44 10.33
C PHE A 205 15.29 29.44 9.93
N GLU A 206 15.66 30.70 9.74
CA GLU A 206 14.73 31.76 9.33
C GLU A 206 14.11 31.50 7.95
N ASN A 207 14.89 30.99 7.02
CA ASN A 207 14.41 30.66 5.67
C ASN A 207 13.44 29.47 5.71
N LEU A 208 13.71 28.48 6.54
CA LEU A 208 12.82 27.34 6.73
C LEU A 208 11.51 27.73 7.41
N LEU A 209 11.58 28.59 8.42
CA LEU A 209 10.39 29.09 9.10
C LEU A 209 9.51 29.93 8.14
N LYS A 210 10.09 30.83 7.36
CA LYS A 210 9.36 31.59 6.33
C LYS A 210 8.70 30.69 5.30
N LEU A 211 9.41 29.66 4.85
CA LEU A 211 8.88 28.68 3.90
C LEU A 211 7.67 27.93 4.50
N ALA A 212 7.79 27.45 5.74
CA ALA A 212 6.74 26.76 6.45
C ALA A 212 5.49 27.62 6.62
N MET A 213 5.65 28.85 7.04
CA MET A 213 4.54 29.80 7.19
C MET A 213 3.84 30.10 5.86
N ASN A 214 4.59 30.30 4.78
CA ASN A 214 4.03 30.52 3.45
C ASN A 214 3.19 29.34 2.93
N TYR A 215 3.57 28.09 3.26
CA TYR A 215 2.77 26.92 2.92
C TYR A 215 1.50 26.82 3.76
N LEU A 216 1.59 27.10 5.06
CA LEU A 216 0.43 27.08 5.97
C LEU A 216 -0.60 28.14 5.61
N ASP A 217 -0.16 29.33 5.24
CA ASP A 217 -1.06 30.44 4.84
C ASP A 217 -1.77 30.13 3.50
N LYS A 218 -1.10 29.47 2.56
CA LYS A 218 -1.71 29.03 1.30
C LYS A 218 -2.76 27.94 1.50
N GLU A 219 -2.53 26.97 2.40
CA GLU A 219 -3.54 25.96 2.73
C GLU A 219 -4.76 26.60 3.44
N SER A 220 -4.54 27.54 4.33
CA SER A 220 -5.61 28.26 5.01
C SER A 220 -6.50 29.05 4.05
N SER A 221 -5.92 29.59 2.98
CA SER A 221 -6.64 30.34 1.93
C SER A 221 -7.48 29.45 1.02
N ASN A 222 -7.06 28.19 0.79
CA ASN A 222 -7.77 27.22 -0.05
C ASN A 222 -8.95 26.53 0.68
N ILE A 223 -9.04 26.61 1.99
CA ILE A 223 -10.14 26.04 2.80
C ILE A 223 -11.28 27.06 2.98
N ALA A 224 -11.00 28.34 2.71
CA ALA A 224 -11.97 29.45 2.87
C ALA A 224 -12.68 29.85 1.55
N SER A 225 -12.42 29.16 0.46
CA SER A 225 -13.09 29.31 -0.85
C SER A 225 -13.96 28.10 -1.15
#